data_5359f718e9731427b1339bac3cde3acb
#
_entry.id   5359f718e9731427b1339bac3cde3acb
#
_cell.length_a   1.000
_cell.length_b   1.000
_cell.length_c   1.000
_cell.angle_alpha   90.00
_cell.angle_beta   90.00
_cell.angle_gamma   90.00
#
_symmetry.space_group_name_H-M   'P 1'
#
loop_
_entity.id
_entity.type
_entity.pdbx_description
1 polymer ?
#
loop_
_entity_poly.entity_id
_entity_poly.type
_entity_poly.pdbx_seq_one_letter_code
_entity_poly.pdbx_strand_id
1 'polypeptide(L)'
;VPYDPALANALLDRYGYGKRDPDGFRRQPDGQPLTLVMSSEATVGGRLRDELWRKCLNAVGLRVVFKSDKKTEIIKASRLGKVQMFESNWVADFPDGDNFYQLLYGPNAGRANYARFNLPAYNERYEKARALHDGPERQQLYFEMNQLIHAYNPWVPLTHVLSADIRQPWLKNYKRHPVEFTQWRYLDVDVAERARETRGK
;
A
#
# COMPACT_ATOMS: atom_id res chain seq x y z
N VAL A 1 -13.44 2.59 -3.10
CA VAL A 1 -14.58 1.69 -2.75
C VAL A 1 -14.98 2.04 -1.32
N PRO A 2 -16.25 2.36 -1.05
CA PRO A 2 -16.72 2.64 0.30
C PRO A 2 -16.69 1.37 1.17
N TYR A 3 -16.61 1.55 2.48
CA TYR A 3 -16.79 0.46 3.43
C TYR A 3 -18.26 0.03 3.45
N ASP A 4 -18.55 -1.15 2.92
CA ASP A 4 -19.90 -1.70 2.80
C ASP A 4 -19.94 -3.18 3.24
N PRO A 5 -20.16 -3.45 4.55
CA PRO A 5 -20.26 -4.81 5.07
C PRO A 5 -21.44 -5.59 4.52
N ALA A 6 -22.53 -4.92 4.14
CA ALA A 6 -23.72 -5.60 3.58
C ALA A 6 -23.41 -6.16 2.19
N LEU A 7 -22.84 -5.35 1.31
CA LEU A 7 -22.38 -5.79 0.00
C LEU A 7 -21.28 -6.86 0.12
N ALA A 8 -20.33 -6.69 1.04
CA ALA A 8 -19.28 -7.68 1.26
C ALA A 8 -19.85 -9.05 1.67
N ASN A 9 -20.82 -9.07 2.60
CA ASN A 9 -21.50 -10.32 2.97
C ASN A 9 -22.22 -10.95 1.79
N ALA A 10 -22.99 -10.17 1.00
CA ALA A 10 -23.71 -10.66 -0.17
C ALA A 10 -22.76 -11.26 -1.23
N LEU A 11 -21.63 -10.62 -1.48
CA LEU A 11 -20.60 -11.14 -2.40
C LEU A 11 -19.97 -12.42 -1.87
N LEU A 12 -19.58 -12.47 -0.60
CA LEU A 12 -19.02 -13.67 0.01
C LEU A 12 -20.00 -14.85 -0.05
N ASP A 13 -21.27 -14.61 0.21
CA ASP A 13 -22.31 -15.65 0.11
C ASP A 13 -22.47 -16.13 -1.35
N ARG A 14 -22.53 -15.21 -2.31
CA ARG A 14 -22.63 -15.49 -3.74
C ARG A 14 -21.48 -16.35 -4.27
N TYR A 15 -20.27 -16.12 -3.76
CA TYR A 15 -19.07 -16.85 -4.20
C TYR A 15 -18.74 -18.09 -3.36
N GLY A 16 -19.72 -18.59 -2.58
CA GLY A 16 -19.62 -19.88 -1.89
C GLY A 16 -19.05 -19.84 -0.48
N TYR A 17 -18.77 -18.64 0.05
CA TYR A 17 -18.29 -18.47 1.43
C TYR A 17 -19.43 -18.29 2.44
N GLY A 18 -20.65 -18.75 2.13
CA GLY A 18 -21.82 -18.60 2.99
C GLY A 18 -21.82 -19.51 4.23
N LYS A 19 -21.13 -20.66 4.19
CA LYS A 19 -21.04 -21.56 5.35
C LYS A 19 -20.22 -20.94 6.47
N ARG A 20 -20.69 -21.11 7.73
CA ARG A 20 -20.00 -20.59 8.91
C ARG A 20 -19.70 -21.72 9.91
N ASP A 21 -18.67 -21.52 10.73
CA ASP A 21 -18.37 -22.36 11.88
C ASP A 21 -19.23 -21.95 13.08
N PRO A 22 -19.19 -22.72 14.21
CA PRO A 22 -19.96 -22.40 15.41
C PRO A 22 -19.66 -21.02 16.02
N ASP A 23 -18.47 -20.48 15.77
CA ASP A 23 -18.05 -19.15 16.23
C ASP A 23 -18.52 -18.02 15.30
N GLY A 24 -19.22 -18.37 14.19
CA GLY A 24 -19.75 -17.42 13.21
C GLY A 24 -18.78 -17.04 12.10
N PHE A 25 -17.57 -17.59 12.04
CA PHE A 25 -16.61 -17.32 10.97
C PHE A 25 -16.89 -18.17 9.73
N ARG A 26 -16.66 -17.56 8.57
CA ARG A 26 -16.86 -18.18 7.27
C ARG A 26 -15.89 -19.32 7.03
N ARG A 27 -16.35 -20.29 6.26
CA ARG A 27 -15.54 -21.41 5.75
C ARG A 27 -15.26 -21.22 4.26
N GLN A 28 -14.25 -21.91 3.77
CA GLN A 28 -14.00 -22.03 2.33
C GLN A 28 -15.17 -22.77 1.64
N PRO A 29 -15.33 -22.64 0.32
CA PRO A 29 -16.40 -23.34 -0.41
C PRO A 29 -16.36 -24.86 -0.23
N ASP A 30 -15.19 -25.46 -0.07
CA ASP A 30 -14.98 -26.87 0.23
C ASP A 30 -15.29 -27.26 1.69
N GLY A 31 -15.64 -26.29 2.54
CA GLY A 31 -15.97 -26.49 3.94
C GLY A 31 -14.78 -26.43 4.90
N GLN A 32 -13.56 -26.28 4.40
CA GLN A 32 -12.38 -26.10 5.27
C GLN A 32 -12.43 -24.76 6.03
N PRO A 33 -11.77 -24.65 7.20
CA PRO A 33 -11.65 -23.37 7.89
C PRO A 33 -11.02 -22.29 7.02
N LEU A 34 -11.60 -21.08 6.99
CA LEU A 34 -11.02 -19.92 6.35
C LEU A 34 -10.32 -19.03 7.38
N THR A 35 -9.01 -18.95 7.31
CA THR A 35 -8.22 -18.05 8.15
C THR A 35 -7.28 -17.25 7.28
N LEU A 36 -7.40 -15.93 7.36
CA LEU A 36 -6.49 -15.00 6.69
C LEU A 36 -5.30 -14.70 7.60
N VAL A 37 -4.11 -14.60 7.02
CA VAL A 37 -2.89 -14.27 7.74
C VAL A 37 -2.36 -12.94 7.23
N MET A 38 -2.25 -11.96 8.13
CA MET A 38 -1.72 -10.65 7.83
C MET A 38 -0.42 -10.42 8.59
N SER A 39 0.64 -10.09 7.86
CA SER A 39 1.89 -9.65 8.48
C SER A 39 1.81 -8.17 8.81
N SER A 40 2.11 -7.79 10.04
CA SER A 40 2.00 -6.43 10.56
C SER A 40 3.28 -5.97 11.24
N GLU A 41 3.49 -4.65 11.30
CA GLU A 41 4.67 -4.09 11.97
C GLU A 41 4.51 -4.15 13.50
N ALA A 42 5.56 -4.61 14.18
CA ALA A 42 5.62 -4.70 15.65
C ALA A 42 5.76 -3.31 16.31
N THR A 43 4.83 -2.40 16.01
CA THR A 43 4.77 -1.02 16.51
C THR A 43 3.43 -0.73 17.18
N VAL A 44 3.33 0.38 17.92
CA VAL A 44 2.03 0.83 18.48
C VAL A 44 1.03 1.09 17.35
N GLY A 45 1.45 1.81 16.30
CA GLY A 45 0.60 2.05 15.12
C GLY A 45 0.20 0.78 14.39
N GLY A 46 1.10 -0.23 14.32
CA GLY A 46 0.79 -1.55 13.76
C GLY A 46 -0.36 -2.23 14.53
N ARG A 47 -0.26 -2.29 15.85
CA ARG A 47 -1.31 -2.89 16.70
C ARG A 47 -2.68 -2.21 16.53
N LEU A 48 -2.71 -0.88 16.48
CA LEU A 48 -3.97 -0.15 16.27
C LEU A 48 -4.60 -0.46 14.91
N ARG A 49 -3.78 -0.59 13.86
CA ARG A 49 -4.27 -1.01 12.54
C ARG A 49 -4.76 -2.46 12.53
N ASP A 50 -4.05 -3.36 13.21
CA ASP A 50 -4.47 -4.76 13.36
C ASP A 50 -5.85 -4.88 14.02
N GLU A 51 -6.11 -4.08 15.04
CA GLU A 51 -7.42 -4.05 15.70
C GLU A 51 -8.52 -3.53 14.77
N LEU A 52 -8.23 -2.49 13.97
CA LEU A 52 -9.15 -1.99 12.97
C LEU A 52 -9.46 -3.05 11.91
N TRP A 53 -8.44 -3.69 11.35
CA TRP A 53 -8.61 -4.78 10.39
C TRP A 53 -9.41 -5.94 10.98
N ARG A 54 -9.09 -6.36 12.21
CA ARG A 54 -9.84 -7.41 12.91
C ARG A 54 -11.31 -7.06 13.03
N LYS A 55 -11.62 -5.84 13.47
CA LYS A 55 -13.00 -5.35 13.59
C LYS A 55 -13.74 -5.39 12.24
N CYS A 56 -13.13 -4.87 11.18
CA CYS A 56 -13.75 -4.84 9.85
C CYS A 56 -13.95 -6.23 9.26
N LEU A 57 -12.96 -7.12 9.37
CA LEU A 57 -13.04 -8.48 8.82
C LEU A 57 -13.99 -9.36 9.63
N ASN A 58 -13.99 -9.24 10.95
CA ASN A 58 -14.94 -9.98 11.81
C ASN A 58 -16.39 -9.58 11.53
N ALA A 59 -16.66 -8.31 11.20
CA ALA A 59 -18.01 -7.84 10.84
C ALA A 59 -18.61 -8.57 9.64
N VAL A 60 -17.77 -9.13 8.77
CA VAL A 60 -18.19 -9.94 7.61
C VAL A 60 -17.89 -11.44 7.80
N GLY A 61 -17.51 -11.85 9.00
CA GLY A 61 -17.24 -13.24 9.37
C GLY A 61 -15.91 -13.78 8.83
N LEU A 62 -14.94 -12.94 8.54
CA LEU A 62 -13.60 -13.37 8.12
C LEU A 62 -12.65 -13.40 9.32
N ARG A 63 -12.10 -14.58 9.61
CA ARG A 63 -11.09 -14.76 10.66
C ARG A 63 -9.73 -14.27 10.15
N VAL A 64 -9.06 -13.42 10.92
CA VAL A 64 -7.73 -12.94 10.61
C VAL A 64 -6.77 -13.17 11.78
N VAL A 65 -5.57 -13.63 11.47
CA VAL A 65 -4.44 -13.80 12.39
C VAL A 65 -3.33 -12.84 11.98
N PHE A 66 -2.82 -12.08 12.93
CA PHE A 66 -1.72 -11.15 12.71
C PHE A 66 -0.39 -11.77 13.14
N LYS A 67 0.60 -11.69 12.24
CA LYS A 67 1.99 -12.05 12.52
C LYS A 67 2.82 -10.77 12.56
N SER A 68 3.11 -10.31 13.76
CA SER A 68 3.89 -9.08 13.97
C SER A 68 5.39 -9.35 13.85
N ASP A 69 6.08 -8.52 13.07
CA ASP A 69 7.53 -8.58 12.88
C ASP A 69 8.09 -7.19 12.57
N LYS A 70 9.40 -7.08 12.41
CA LYS A 70 10.06 -5.86 11.93
C LYS A 70 9.74 -5.64 10.46
N LYS A 71 9.54 -4.40 10.05
CA LYS A 71 9.24 -4.03 8.65
C LYS A 71 10.22 -4.66 7.64
N THR A 72 11.51 -4.69 7.96
CA THR A 72 12.55 -5.27 7.11
C THR A 72 12.34 -6.77 6.87
N GLU A 73 11.93 -7.52 7.89
CA GLU A 73 11.66 -8.96 7.79
C GLU A 73 10.37 -9.23 7.01
N ILE A 74 9.34 -8.42 7.21
CA ILE A 74 8.10 -8.50 6.41
C ILE A 74 8.39 -8.28 4.92
N ILE A 75 9.16 -7.24 4.58
CA ILE A 75 9.56 -6.95 3.20
C ILE A 75 10.39 -8.10 2.61
N LYS A 76 11.34 -8.64 3.36
CA LYS A 76 12.14 -9.79 2.95
C LYS A 76 11.26 -11.02 2.69
N ALA A 77 10.33 -11.32 3.60
CA ALA A 77 9.39 -12.43 3.45
C ALA A 77 8.44 -12.21 2.26
N SER A 78 7.98 -10.97 2.01
CA SER A 78 7.13 -10.65 0.85
C SER A 78 7.85 -10.86 -0.48
N ARG A 79 9.12 -10.47 -0.57
CA ARG A 79 9.95 -10.75 -1.76
C ARG A 79 10.10 -12.23 -2.03
N LEU A 80 10.14 -13.05 -0.99
CA LEU A 80 10.20 -14.52 -1.09
C LEU A 80 8.83 -15.17 -1.29
N GLY A 81 7.73 -14.41 -1.32
CA GLY A 81 6.37 -14.94 -1.45
C GLY A 81 5.88 -15.69 -0.20
N LYS A 82 6.43 -15.38 0.97
CA LYS A 82 6.11 -16.05 2.25
C LYS A 82 5.07 -15.29 3.09
N VAL A 83 4.47 -14.23 2.57
CA VAL A 83 3.38 -13.49 3.20
C VAL A 83 2.11 -13.60 2.37
N GLN A 84 0.97 -13.73 3.03
CA GLN A 84 -0.34 -13.73 2.37
C GLN A 84 -0.85 -12.31 2.17
N MET A 85 -0.84 -11.51 3.23
CA MET A 85 -1.25 -10.11 3.22
C MET A 85 -0.30 -9.28 4.11
N PHE A 86 -0.08 -8.04 3.75
CA PHE A 86 0.61 -7.05 4.58
C PHE A 86 0.31 -5.64 4.07
N GLU A 87 0.44 -4.66 4.95
CA GLU A 87 0.37 -3.25 4.57
C GLU A 87 1.71 -2.77 4.03
N SER A 88 1.66 -1.99 2.97
CA SER A 88 2.82 -1.32 2.40
C SER A 88 2.47 0.07 1.93
N ASN A 89 3.46 0.88 1.69
CA ASN A 89 3.32 2.18 1.06
C ASN A 89 4.36 2.32 -0.04
N TRP A 90 4.06 3.14 -1.01
CA TRP A 90 5.00 3.53 -2.05
C TRP A 90 5.02 5.05 -2.19
N VAL A 91 6.19 5.60 -2.31
CA VAL A 91 6.43 7.00 -2.62
C VAL A 91 7.15 7.04 -3.95
N ALA A 92 6.77 7.95 -4.84
CA ALA A 92 7.38 8.04 -6.15
C ALA A 92 8.87 8.38 -6.05
N ASP A 93 9.72 7.62 -6.74
CA ASP A 93 11.15 7.90 -6.89
C ASP A 93 11.40 8.95 -8.00
N PHE A 94 10.47 9.07 -8.94
CA PHE A 94 10.47 10.04 -10.04
C PHE A 94 9.04 10.39 -10.45
N PRO A 95 8.81 11.56 -11.08
CA PRO A 95 7.47 12.09 -11.36
C PRO A 95 6.83 11.46 -12.61
N ASP A 96 6.67 10.14 -12.62
CA ASP A 96 6.05 9.41 -13.72
C ASP A 96 5.16 8.27 -13.16
N GLY A 97 4.04 8.01 -13.84
CA GLY A 97 3.12 6.91 -13.51
C GLY A 97 3.78 5.53 -13.56
N ASP A 98 4.79 5.34 -14.40
CA ASP A 98 5.57 4.09 -14.49
C ASP A 98 6.08 3.63 -13.12
N ASN A 99 6.46 4.58 -12.25
CA ASN A 99 6.92 4.28 -10.90
C ASN A 99 5.91 3.51 -10.05
N PHE A 100 4.62 3.64 -10.33
CA PHE A 100 3.55 2.91 -9.64
C PHE A 100 3.11 1.67 -10.42
N TYR A 101 2.98 1.76 -11.74
CA TYR A 101 2.51 0.64 -12.55
C TYR A 101 3.50 -0.54 -12.58
N GLN A 102 4.80 -0.30 -12.45
CA GLN A 102 5.81 -1.35 -12.32
C GLN A 102 5.60 -2.29 -11.13
N LEU A 103 4.88 -1.81 -10.10
CA LEU A 103 4.62 -2.56 -8.86
C LEU A 103 3.66 -3.73 -9.05
N LEU A 104 2.95 -3.78 -10.19
CA LEU A 104 2.06 -4.88 -10.56
C LEU A 104 2.51 -5.59 -11.85
N TYR A 105 3.64 -5.18 -12.43
CA TYR A 105 4.23 -5.86 -13.58
C TYR A 105 4.75 -7.24 -13.19
N GLY A 106 4.25 -8.30 -13.84
CA GLY A 106 4.53 -9.68 -13.48
C GLY A 106 6.01 -10.04 -13.36
N PRO A 107 6.87 -9.68 -14.34
CA PRO A 107 8.32 -9.92 -14.27
C PRO A 107 9.03 -9.26 -13.08
N ASN A 108 8.41 -8.28 -12.41
CA ASN A 108 8.93 -7.66 -11.18
C ASN A 108 8.57 -8.43 -9.90
N ALA A 109 7.92 -9.59 -10.00
CA ALA A 109 7.57 -10.41 -8.84
C ALA A 109 8.81 -10.76 -7.99
N GLY A 110 8.70 -10.54 -6.68
CA GLY A 110 9.82 -10.72 -5.75
C GLY A 110 10.82 -9.55 -5.71
N ARG A 111 10.63 -8.51 -6.54
CA ARG A 111 11.37 -7.24 -6.51
C ARG A 111 10.46 -6.11 -6.04
N ALA A 112 9.89 -5.34 -6.95
CA ALA A 112 8.95 -4.26 -6.66
C ALA A 112 7.50 -4.79 -6.56
N ASN A 113 7.14 -5.81 -7.32
CA ASN A 113 5.81 -6.42 -7.31
C ASN A 113 5.69 -7.43 -6.16
N TYR A 114 5.33 -6.95 -4.98
CA TYR A 114 5.10 -7.78 -3.79
C TYR A 114 3.79 -8.58 -3.86
N ALA A 115 2.79 -8.07 -4.56
CA ALA A 115 1.52 -8.76 -4.77
C ALA A 115 1.65 -10.00 -5.67
N ARG A 116 2.77 -10.15 -6.37
CA ARG A 116 3.01 -11.21 -7.37
C ARG A 116 1.91 -11.28 -8.43
N PHE A 117 1.25 -10.14 -8.68
CA PHE A 117 0.27 -10.03 -9.73
C PHE A 117 0.94 -10.27 -11.08
N ASN A 118 0.37 -11.16 -11.86
CA ASN A 118 0.93 -11.54 -13.17
C ASN A 118 -0.19 -11.83 -14.16
N LEU A 119 -0.73 -10.77 -14.74
CA LEU A 119 -1.78 -10.84 -15.74
C LEU A 119 -1.19 -10.47 -17.11
N PRO A 120 -1.21 -11.36 -18.13
CA PRO A 120 -0.65 -11.08 -19.45
C PRO A 120 -1.18 -9.77 -20.05
N ALA A 121 -2.50 -9.54 -19.98
CA ALA A 121 -3.12 -8.34 -20.49
C ALA A 121 -2.62 -7.04 -19.80
N TYR A 122 -2.24 -7.10 -18.52
CA TYR A 122 -1.62 -5.99 -17.82
C TYR A 122 -0.16 -5.80 -18.25
N ASN A 123 0.58 -6.90 -18.31
CA ASN A 123 2.01 -6.88 -18.68
C ASN A 123 2.23 -6.30 -20.07
N GLU A 124 1.43 -6.71 -21.06
CA GLU A 124 1.51 -6.19 -22.43
C GLU A 124 1.27 -4.66 -22.49
N ARG A 125 0.28 -4.16 -21.73
CA ARG A 125 -0.02 -2.72 -21.66
C ARG A 125 1.10 -1.95 -21.00
N TYR A 126 1.64 -2.50 -19.92
CA TYR A 126 2.78 -1.91 -19.22
C TYR A 126 4.00 -1.80 -20.14
N GLU A 127 4.36 -2.87 -20.85
CA GLU A 127 5.49 -2.87 -21.78
C GLU A 127 5.33 -1.87 -22.92
N LYS A 128 4.11 -1.74 -23.45
CA LYS A 128 3.80 -0.70 -24.44
C LYS A 128 3.90 0.70 -23.83
N ALA A 129 3.29 0.94 -22.68
CA ALA A 129 3.26 2.26 -22.04
C ALA A 129 4.66 2.77 -21.69
N ARG A 130 5.55 1.90 -21.18
CA ARG A 130 6.92 2.28 -20.81
C ARG A 130 7.81 2.62 -22.00
N ALA A 131 7.45 2.19 -23.20
CA ALA A 131 8.17 2.49 -24.43
C ALA A 131 7.71 3.80 -25.10
N LEU A 132 6.60 4.38 -24.66
CA LEU A 132 6.01 5.59 -25.21
C LEU A 132 6.45 6.84 -24.44
N HIS A 133 6.57 7.95 -25.16
CA HIS A 133 6.62 9.28 -24.56
C HIS A 133 5.26 9.67 -23.97
N ASP A 134 5.25 10.66 -23.07
CA ASP A 134 4.01 11.20 -22.54
C ASP A 134 3.08 11.68 -23.67
N GLY A 135 1.83 11.26 -23.56
CA GLY A 135 0.82 11.57 -24.57
C GLY A 135 -0.48 10.79 -24.38
N PRO A 136 -1.50 11.06 -25.20
CA PRO A 136 -2.81 10.44 -25.09
C PRO A 136 -2.78 8.90 -25.18
N GLU A 137 -1.93 8.34 -26.04
CA GLU A 137 -1.81 6.89 -26.18
C GLU A 137 -1.29 6.23 -24.91
N ARG A 138 -0.25 6.78 -24.28
CA ARG A 138 0.28 6.29 -23.01
C ARG A 138 -0.74 6.41 -21.88
N GLN A 139 -1.47 7.53 -21.84
CA GLN A 139 -2.53 7.74 -20.85
C GLN A 139 -3.68 6.74 -21.03
N GLN A 140 -4.05 6.40 -22.26
CA GLN A 140 -5.05 5.38 -22.53
C GLN A 140 -4.63 4.00 -22.02
N LEU A 141 -3.36 3.61 -22.22
CA LEU A 141 -2.82 2.36 -21.67
C LEU A 141 -2.87 2.34 -20.14
N TYR A 142 -2.51 3.44 -19.49
CA TYR A 142 -2.63 3.56 -18.02
C TYR A 142 -4.08 3.46 -17.55
N PHE A 143 -5.02 4.05 -18.27
CA PHE A 143 -6.43 3.92 -17.97
C PHE A 143 -6.89 2.46 -18.05
N GLU A 144 -6.53 1.74 -19.10
CA GLU A 144 -6.87 0.32 -19.26
C GLU A 144 -6.21 -0.55 -18.18
N MET A 145 -4.97 -0.25 -17.79
CA MET A 145 -4.30 -0.92 -16.67
C MET A 145 -5.03 -0.67 -15.35
N ASN A 146 -5.52 0.54 -15.11
CA ASN A 146 -6.34 0.84 -13.93
C ASN A 146 -7.65 0.03 -13.93
N GLN A 147 -8.30 -0.15 -15.08
CA GLN A 147 -9.49 -1.01 -15.16
C GLN A 147 -9.17 -2.46 -14.76
N LEU A 148 -8.02 -3.00 -15.19
CA LEU A 148 -7.57 -4.32 -14.79
C LEU A 148 -7.26 -4.39 -13.28
N ILE A 149 -6.60 -3.36 -12.72
CA ILE A 149 -6.35 -3.27 -11.28
C ILE A 149 -7.67 -3.30 -10.50
N HIS A 150 -8.67 -2.55 -10.94
CA HIS A 150 -9.98 -2.54 -10.29
C HIS A 150 -10.72 -3.88 -10.40
N ALA A 151 -10.63 -4.55 -11.56
CA ALA A 151 -11.30 -5.82 -11.79
C ALA A 151 -10.69 -6.96 -10.96
N TYR A 152 -9.37 -7.03 -10.86
CA TYR A 152 -8.66 -8.11 -10.16
C TYR A 152 -8.30 -7.76 -8.71
N ASN A 153 -8.31 -6.49 -8.36
CA ASN A 153 -8.05 -5.94 -7.02
C ASN A 153 -6.82 -6.54 -6.30
N PRO A 154 -5.63 -6.57 -6.93
CA PRO A 154 -4.42 -7.12 -6.31
C PRO A 154 -3.95 -6.30 -5.10
N TRP A 155 -4.42 -5.06 -4.97
CA TRP A 155 -4.22 -4.15 -3.85
C TRP A 155 -5.54 -3.61 -3.35
N VAL A 156 -5.59 -3.33 -2.06
CA VAL A 156 -6.65 -2.52 -1.44
C VAL A 156 -6.05 -1.15 -1.12
N PRO A 157 -6.32 -0.10 -1.91
CA PRO A 157 -5.87 1.25 -1.60
C PRO A 157 -6.50 1.73 -0.28
N LEU A 158 -5.68 2.19 0.65
CA LEU A 158 -6.14 2.62 1.97
C LEU A 158 -6.18 4.14 2.09
N THR A 159 -5.01 4.77 2.12
CA THR A 159 -4.88 6.21 2.45
C THR A 159 -3.76 6.86 1.65
N HIS A 160 -3.87 8.17 1.46
CA HIS A 160 -2.72 9.02 1.13
C HIS A 160 -2.22 9.68 2.41
N VAL A 161 -0.90 9.57 2.63
CA VAL A 161 -0.27 10.16 3.81
C VAL A 161 -0.17 11.67 3.64
N LEU A 162 -0.71 12.41 4.61
CA LEU A 162 -0.45 13.83 4.75
C LEU A 162 0.75 14.01 5.68
N SER A 163 1.70 14.84 5.29
CA SER A 163 2.85 15.19 6.12
C SER A 163 2.92 16.70 6.30
N ALA A 164 3.24 17.13 7.53
CA ALA A 164 3.52 18.51 7.85
C ALA A 164 5.00 18.65 8.18
N ASP A 165 5.65 19.62 7.53
CA ASP A 165 7.06 19.92 7.78
C ASP A 165 7.14 21.09 8.77
N ILE A 166 7.55 20.79 10.00
CA ILE A 166 7.77 21.79 11.04
C ILE A 166 9.25 22.17 11.02
N ARG A 167 9.54 23.45 10.90
CA ARG A 167 10.92 23.96 10.84
C ARG A 167 11.11 25.14 11.77
N GLN A 168 12.34 25.31 12.20
CA GLN A 168 12.75 26.47 12.99
C GLN A 168 12.89 27.70 12.08
N PRO A 169 12.61 28.94 12.57
CA PRO A 169 12.70 30.17 11.77
C PRO A 169 14.08 30.38 11.12
N TRP A 170 15.15 30.01 11.81
CA TRP A 170 16.51 30.14 11.33
C TRP A 170 16.94 29.12 10.26
N LEU A 171 16.09 28.13 9.93
CA LEU A 171 16.35 27.23 8.84
C LEU A 171 15.89 27.88 7.52
N LYS A 172 16.86 28.22 6.67
CA LYS A 172 16.62 28.89 5.38
C LYS A 172 16.66 27.90 4.22
N ASN A 173 16.19 28.33 3.06
CA ASN A 173 16.20 27.61 1.78
C ASN A 173 15.42 26.30 1.76
N TYR A 174 14.57 26.05 2.76
CA TYR A 174 13.73 24.86 2.74
C TYR A 174 12.63 24.99 1.68
N LYS A 175 12.65 24.08 0.71
CA LYS A 175 11.56 23.85 -0.24
C LYS A 175 11.26 22.37 -0.27
N ARG A 176 10.02 22.02 -0.02
CA ARG A 176 9.58 20.64 -0.18
C ARG A 176 9.59 20.27 -1.65
N HIS A 177 10.23 19.16 -1.99
CA HIS A 177 10.19 18.58 -3.32
C HIS A 177 9.27 17.35 -3.31
N PRO A 178 8.43 17.12 -4.33
CA PRO A 178 7.47 16.02 -4.35
C PRO A 178 8.12 14.63 -4.37
N VAL A 179 9.30 14.50 -4.96
CA VAL A 179 10.00 13.19 -5.13
C VAL A 179 11.45 13.19 -4.67
N GLU A 180 12.06 14.36 -4.38
CA GLU A 180 13.45 14.47 -3.94
C GLU A 180 13.55 14.46 -2.41
N PHE A 181 14.34 13.54 -1.86
CA PHE A 181 14.52 13.38 -0.42
C PHE A 181 15.85 13.94 0.09
N THR A 182 16.73 14.43 -0.79
CA THR A 182 18.03 14.99 -0.43
C THR A 182 18.04 16.52 -0.36
N GLN A 183 16.89 17.13 -0.18
CA GLN A 183 16.69 18.58 -0.08
C GLN A 183 17.53 19.24 1.03
N TRP A 184 17.98 18.48 2.05
CA TRP A 184 18.85 18.94 3.12
C TRP A 184 20.16 19.57 2.60
N ARG A 185 20.65 19.19 1.41
CA ARG A 185 21.86 19.75 0.77
C ARG A 185 21.73 21.22 0.41
N TYR A 186 20.53 21.74 0.32
CA TYR A 186 20.25 23.14 -0.04
C TYR A 186 19.88 23.99 1.17
N LEU A 187 19.81 23.39 2.36
CA LEU A 187 19.48 24.09 3.58
C LEU A 187 20.65 24.93 4.06
N ASP A 188 20.29 26.08 4.66
CA ASP A 188 21.23 26.96 5.34
C ASP A 188 20.70 27.34 6.73
N VAL A 189 21.58 27.69 7.63
CA VAL A 189 21.27 28.04 9.00
C VAL A 189 21.68 29.49 9.26
N ASP A 190 20.70 30.37 9.47
CA ASP A 190 20.97 31.70 9.99
C ASP A 190 21.40 31.65 11.45
N VAL A 191 22.72 31.67 11.65
CA VAL A 191 23.35 31.51 12.97
C VAL A 191 22.98 32.69 13.89
N ALA A 192 22.82 33.90 13.34
CA ALA A 192 22.49 35.08 14.12
C ALA A 192 21.02 35.02 14.61
N GLU A 193 20.12 34.61 13.75
CA GLU A 193 18.70 34.38 14.13
C GLU A 193 18.59 33.26 15.16
N ARG A 194 19.28 32.13 14.93
CA ARG A 194 19.32 31.01 15.87
C ARG A 194 19.79 31.47 17.26
N ALA A 195 20.87 32.25 17.32
CA ALA A 195 21.40 32.74 18.59
C ALA A 195 20.42 33.65 19.32
N ARG A 196 19.67 34.48 18.62
CA ARG A 196 18.60 35.35 19.21
C ARG A 196 17.46 34.51 19.79
N GLU A 197 16.94 33.56 19.02
CA GLU A 197 15.80 32.73 19.41
C GLU A 197 16.11 31.72 20.54
N THR A 198 17.38 31.33 20.68
CA THR A 198 17.79 30.38 21.73
C THR A 198 18.21 31.07 23.04
N ARG A 199 18.55 32.37 23.04
CA ARG A 199 18.87 33.13 24.25
C ARG A 199 17.64 33.60 25.06
N GLY A 200 16.45 33.50 24.47
CA GLY A 200 15.18 33.88 25.10
C GLY A 200 14.42 32.73 25.79
N LYS A 201 15.01 31.56 25.84
CA LYS A 201 14.50 30.37 26.52
C LYS A 201 15.45 29.96 27.64
#